data_002b006bb4068242836c9f611e1778db
#
_entry.id   002b006bb4068242836c9f611e1778db
#
_cell.length_a   1.000
_cell.length_b   1.000
_cell.length_c   1.000
_cell.angle_alpha   90.00
_cell.angle_beta   90.00
_cell.angle_gamma   90.00
#
_symmetry.space_group_name_H-M   'P 1'
#
loop_
_entity.id
_entity.type
_entity.pdbx_description
1 polymer ?
#
loop_
_entity_poly.entity_id
_entity_poly.type
_entity_poly.pdbx_seq_one_letter_code
_entity_poly.pdbx_strand_id
1 'polypeptide(L)'
;IFLPIMIREIDSEHWDATSTYGYGGPVMDKSLTDAELDIILAAVKVFLLAKGCVSLFMRLHPIINKEWLPTVGKALTHGLTLMSDLSKSEEEHWSETQNRHRRGIKKALKMNIVTQIEQLTRESAVVFSNIYKETMAHVKADQYYFFDDDYFFNLLENLQDRILLITAYQDDKAIGSAIYTICKESGIMQFHLGGTLNAYTDLQPSKLITHVARDWGRTNHYKLLHLGGGVGSNLDSLYEYKKGFSSQELLFKTYRLVVNPEKYAALVADIWFTENDLRSDFFPLYRKEPAKEGVLETEQAEALAYV
;
A
#
# COMPACT_ATOMS: atom_id res chain seq x y z
N ILE A 1 -10.12 18.86 8.56
CA ILE A 1 -9.75 17.80 7.59
C ILE A 1 -8.46 18.17 6.87
N PHE A 2 -7.57 17.22 6.71
CA PHE A 2 -6.35 17.32 5.90
C PHE A 2 -6.44 16.34 4.73
N LEU A 3 -6.29 16.85 3.51
CA LEU A 3 -6.39 16.09 2.26
C LEU A 3 -5.04 16.14 1.54
N PRO A 4 -4.16 15.15 1.71
CA PRO A 4 -2.91 15.07 0.94
C PRO A 4 -3.23 14.63 -0.49
N ILE A 5 -3.00 15.52 -1.45
CA ILE A 5 -3.27 15.25 -2.86
C ILE A 5 -2.07 15.56 -3.74
N MET A 6 -1.91 14.80 -4.78
CA MET A 6 -0.98 15.04 -5.89
C MET A 6 -1.78 15.60 -7.06
N ILE A 7 -1.32 16.71 -7.61
CA ILE A 7 -1.91 17.36 -8.78
C ILE A 7 -1.31 16.72 -10.04
N ARG A 8 -2.18 16.39 -11.00
CA ARG A 8 -1.77 15.89 -12.32
C ARG A 8 -2.40 16.77 -13.40
N GLU A 9 -1.60 17.39 -14.20
CA GLU A 9 -2.06 18.25 -15.29
C GLU A 9 -2.82 17.45 -16.36
N ILE A 10 -3.86 18.07 -16.91
CA ILE A 10 -4.65 17.58 -18.05
C ILE A 10 -4.40 18.49 -19.24
N ASP A 11 -4.58 19.79 -19.05
CA ASP A 11 -4.28 20.86 -20.01
C ASP A 11 -3.87 22.14 -19.25
N SER A 12 -3.71 23.26 -19.96
CA SER A 12 -3.27 24.54 -19.36
C SER A 12 -4.20 25.11 -18.29
N GLU A 13 -5.46 24.68 -18.23
CA GLU A 13 -6.50 25.23 -17.34
C GLU A 13 -7.02 24.18 -16.35
N HIS A 14 -6.81 22.89 -16.65
CA HIS A 14 -7.42 21.80 -15.92
C HIS A 14 -6.41 20.79 -15.41
N TRP A 15 -6.73 20.21 -14.27
CA TRP A 15 -5.95 19.17 -13.61
C TRP A 15 -6.86 18.19 -12.88
N ASP A 16 -6.35 17.05 -12.50
CA ASP A 16 -7.01 16.16 -11.56
C ASP A 16 -6.13 15.89 -10.34
N ALA A 17 -6.76 15.38 -9.28
CA ALA A 17 -6.09 15.07 -8.03
C ALA A 17 -6.14 13.58 -7.72
N THR A 18 -5.04 13.06 -7.20
CA THR A 18 -4.98 11.69 -6.66
C THR A 18 -4.28 11.69 -5.31
N SER A 19 -4.60 10.71 -4.46
CA SER A 19 -3.79 10.47 -3.26
C SER A 19 -2.40 9.93 -3.62
N THR A 20 -1.46 10.07 -2.69
CA THR A 20 -0.15 9.42 -2.79
C THR A 20 -0.25 7.90 -2.88
N TYR A 21 0.86 7.25 -3.26
CA TYR A 21 0.96 5.80 -3.28
C TYR A 21 0.63 5.18 -1.92
N GLY A 22 0.04 3.99 -1.92
CA GLY A 22 -0.40 3.30 -0.73
C GLY A 22 -1.81 3.74 -0.29
N TYR A 23 -1.97 4.18 0.95
CA TYR A 23 -3.25 4.51 1.56
C TYR A 23 -3.26 5.98 2.03
N GLY A 24 -3.06 6.89 1.10
CA GLY A 24 -2.94 8.33 1.35
C GLY A 24 -4.28 9.05 1.48
N GLY A 25 -5.26 8.44 2.14
CA GLY A 25 -6.59 9.01 2.35
C GLY A 25 -6.58 10.23 3.29
N PRO A 26 -7.75 10.85 3.49
CA PRO A 26 -7.85 12.04 4.35
C PRO A 26 -7.58 11.71 5.81
N VAL A 27 -7.00 12.68 6.52
CA VAL A 27 -6.92 12.67 7.98
C VAL A 27 -7.94 13.68 8.52
N MET A 28 -8.79 13.22 9.44
CA MET A 28 -9.92 13.98 9.96
C MET A 28 -9.94 13.96 11.48
N ASP A 29 -10.51 14.99 12.06
CA ASP A 29 -10.86 14.97 13.47
C ASP A 29 -11.94 13.93 13.72
N LYS A 30 -11.77 13.13 14.76
CA LYS A 30 -12.72 12.07 15.13
C LYS A 30 -14.06 12.60 15.67
N SER A 31 -14.12 13.88 16.04
CA SER A 31 -15.33 14.52 16.53
C SER A 31 -16.29 14.96 15.41
N LEU A 32 -15.86 14.93 14.14
CA LEU A 32 -16.70 15.29 13.01
C LEU A 32 -17.84 14.27 12.83
N THR A 33 -19.05 14.79 12.76
CA THR A 33 -20.22 14.01 12.34
C THR A 33 -20.24 13.82 10.82
N ASP A 34 -20.98 12.82 10.33
CA ASP A 34 -21.13 12.59 8.89
C ASP A 34 -21.74 13.81 8.17
N ALA A 35 -22.69 14.51 8.81
CA ALA A 35 -23.28 15.73 8.25
C ALA A 35 -22.26 16.89 8.12
N GLU A 36 -21.42 17.10 9.11
CA GLU A 36 -20.33 18.09 9.04
C GLU A 36 -19.31 17.71 7.98
N LEU A 37 -18.98 16.42 7.87
CA LEU A 37 -18.10 15.91 6.83
C LEU A 37 -18.65 16.19 5.43
N ASP A 38 -19.92 15.95 5.19
CA ASP A 38 -20.56 16.23 3.90
C ASP A 38 -20.57 17.74 3.56
N ILE A 39 -20.79 18.61 4.55
CA ILE A 39 -20.69 20.07 4.38
C ILE A 39 -19.25 20.45 3.95
N ILE A 40 -18.25 19.90 4.64
CA ILE A 40 -16.84 20.15 4.33
C ILE A 40 -16.49 19.66 2.92
N LEU A 41 -16.92 18.46 2.56
CA LEU A 41 -16.65 17.88 1.23
C LEU A 41 -17.35 18.66 0.11
N ALA A 42 -18.57 19.16 0.35
CA ALA A 42 -19.25 20.05 -0.59
C ALA A 42 -18.46 21.36 -0.80
N ALA A 43 -17.96 21.95 0.27
CA ALA A 43 -17.11 23.16 0.19
C ALA A 43 -15.77 22.86 -0.53
N VAL A 44 -15.14 21.71 -0.24
CA VAL A 44 -13.93 21.24 -0.95
C VAL A 44 -14.21 21.07 -2.44
N LYS A 45 -15.33 20.49 -2.82
CA LYS A 45 -15.72 20.34 -4.24
C LYS A 45 -15.82 21.70 -4.94
N VAL A 46 -16.49 22.67 -4.33
CA VAL A 46 -16.62 24.04 -4.87
C VAL A 46 -15.24 24.70 -5.03
N PHE A 47 -14.39 24.57 -4.02
CA PHE A 47 -13.03 25.11 -4.07
C PHE A 47 -12.19 24.47 -5.16
N LEU A 48 -12.20 23.16 -5.29
CA LEU A 48 -11.47 22.41 -6.32
C LEU A 48 -11.95 22.78 -7.72
N LEU A 49 -13.30 22.90 -7.92
CA LEU A 49 -13.89 23.33 -9.19
C LEU A 49 -13.39 24.71 -9.59
N ALA A 50 -13.41 25.68 -8.67
CA ALA A 50 -12.93 27.04 -8.91
C ALA A 50 -11.42 27.12 -9.25
N LYS A 51 -10.66 26.05 -8.95
CA LYS A 51 -9.23 25.94 -9.26
C LYS A 51 -8.94 25.11 -10.51
N GLY A 52 -9.97 24.69 -11.28
CA GLY A 52 -9.81 23.93 -12.51
C GLY A 52 -9.66 22.40 -12.30
N CYS A 53 -9.94 21.89 -11.11
CA CYS A 53 -9.91 20.45 -10.85
C CYS A 53 -11.07 19.73 -11.55
N VAL A 54 -10.78 18.64 -12.24
CA VAL A 54 -11.80 17.84 -12.95
C VAL A 54 -12.29 16.68 -12.09
N SER A 55 -11.40 15.99 -11.40
CA SER A 55 -11.77 14.87 -10.53
C SER A 55 -10.78 14.68 -9.38
N LEU A 56 -11.23 14.04 -8.31
CA LEU A 56 -10.42 13.67 -7.15
C LEU A 56 -10.57 12.17 -6.88
N PHE A 57 -9.42 11.49 -6.79
CA PHE A 57 -9.31 10.08 -6.42
C PHE A 57 -8.48 9.91 -5.17
N MET A 58 -8.98 9.16 -4.18
CA MET A 58 -8.21 8.86 -2.97
C MET A 58 -8.29 7.38 -2.61
N ARG A 59 -7.16 6.80 -2.22
CA ARG A 59 -7.07 5.48 -1.60
C ARG A 59 -7.24 5.66 -0.10
N LEU A 60 -8.36 5.20 0.44
CA LEU A 60 -8.69 5.36 1.86
C LEU A 60 -7.86 4.40 2.72
N HIS A 61 -7.36 4.90 3.84
CA HIS A 61 -6.63 4.05 4.78
C HIS A 61 -7.61 3.13 5.53
N PRO A 62 -7.48 1.79 5.45
CA PRO A 62 -8.48 0.87 5.98
C PRO A 62 -8.73 0.96 7.49
N ILE A 63 -7.77 1.47 8.26
CA ILE A 63 -7.91 1.68 9.71
C ILE A 63 -8.42 3.09 10.00
N ILE A 64 -7.80 4.12 9.40
CA ILE A 64 -8.09 5.53 9.72
C ILE A 64 -9.45 5.96 9.15
N ASN A 65 -9.79 5.49 7.94
CA ASN A 65 -11.00 5.86 7.22
C ASN A 65 -12.06 4.73 7.21
N LYS A 66 -12.00 3.81 8.18
CA LYS A 66 -12.86 2.62 8.22
C LYS A 66 -14.35 2.97 8.15
N GLU A 67 -14.76 3.95 8.95
CA GLU A 67 -16.17 4.34 9.11
C GLU A 67 -16.59 5.48 8.14
N TRP A 68 -15.70 5.92 7.24
CA TRP A 68 -16.00 7.04 6.36
C TRP A 68 -16.93 6.63 5.22
N LEU A 69 -18.15 7.19 5.22
CA LEU A 69 -19.21 6.94 4.25
C LEU A 69 -19.83 8.28 3.79
N PRO A 70 -19.08 9.11 3.00
CA PRO A 70 -19.57 10.40 2.55
C PRO A 70 -20.72 10.26 1.55
N THR A 71 -21.69 11.20 1.57
CA THR A 71 -22.73 11.33 0.55
C THR A 71 -22.27 12.20 -0.61
N VAL A 72 -21.31 13.12 -0.40
CA VAL A 72 -20.66 13.89 -1.45
C VAL A 72 -19.56 13.05 -2.09
N GLY A 73 -19.70 12.71 -3.35
CA GLY A 73 -18.84 11.75 -4.04
C GLY A 73 -19.24 10.30 -3.78
N LYS A 74 -18.32 9.36 -3.97
CA LYS A 74 -18.59 7.94 -3.82
C LYS A 74 -17.41 7.20 -3.19
N ALA A 75 -17.66 6.49 -2.10
CA ALA A 75 -16.73 5.50 -1.56
C ALA A 75 -17.06 4.12 -2.13
N LEU A 76 -16.06 3.43 -2.70
CA LEU A 76 -16.20 2.09 -3.28
C LEU A 76 -15.28 1.12 -2.57
N THR A 77 -15.80 -0.06 -2.24
CA THR A 77 -15.02 -1.18 -1.72
C THR A 77 -14.43 -1.98 -2.87
N HIS A 78 -13.13 -2.31 -2.78
CA HIS A 78 -12.42 -3.06 -3.82
C HIS A 78 -12.01 -4.46 -3.36
N GLY A 79 -11.64 -4.63 -2.10
CA GLY A 79 -11.16 -5.91 -1.59
C GLY A 79 -10.78 -5.83 -0.12
N LEU A 80 -9.89 -6.73 0.28
CA LEU A 80 -9.51 -6.92 1.67
C LEU A 80 -8.03 -6.57 1.88
N THR A 81 -7.75 -6.04 3.05
CA THR A 81 -6.39 -5.90 3.59
C THR A 81 -6.30 -6.61 4.93
N LEU A 82 -5.09 -6.92 5.36
CA LEU A 82 -4.82 -7.61 6.61
C LEU A 82 -4.19 -6.65 7.62
N MET A 83 -4.53 -6.81 8.88
CA MET A 83 -3.85 -6.13 9.98
C MET A 83 -3.57 -7.10 11.12
N SER A 84 -2.52 -6.84 11.90
CA SER A 84 -2.21 -7.55 13.14
C SER A 84 -2.41 -6.61 14.31
N ASP A 85 -3.13 -7.08 15.32
CA ASP A 85 -3.31 -6.39 16.60
C ASP A 85 -2.06 -6.60 17.46
N LEU A 86 -1.26 -5.56 17.63
CA LEU A 86 0.01 -5.62 18.37
C LEU A 86 -0.16 -5.54 19.91
N SER A 87 -1.38 -5.41 20.40
CA SER A 87 -1.65 -5.52 21.86
C SER A 87 -1.60 -6.96 22.37
N LYS A 88 -1.64 -7.94 21.47
CA LYS A 88 -1.56 -9.37 21.78
C LYS A 88 -0.16 -9.77 22.23
N SER A 89 -0.09 -10.83 23.05
CA SER A 89 1.18 -11.43 23.48
C SER A 89 1.91 -12.11 22.30
N GLU A 90 3.18 -12.42 22.51
CA GLU A 90 3.98 -13.18 21.53
C GLU A 90 3.39 -14.57 21.28
N GLU A 91 2.90 -15.25 22.33
CA GLU A 91 2.28 -16.56 22.25
C GLU A 91 0.99 -16.52 21.43
N GLU A 92 0.16 -15.50 21.62
CA GLU A 92 -1.07 -15.30 20.83
C GLU A 92 -0.72 -15.06 19.36
N HIS A 93 0.24 -14.16 19.06
CA HIS A 93 0.74 -13.93 17.72
C HIS A 93 1.28 -15.21 17.08
N TRP A 94 2.04 -16.00 17.84
CA TRP A 94 2.57 -17.26 17.35
C TRP A 94 1.46 -18.26 17.04
N SER A 95 0.45 -18.36 17.90
CA SER A 95 -0.69 -19.27 17.73
C SER A 95 -1.53 -18.90 16.49
N GLU A 96 -1.75 -17.61 16.23
CA GLU A 96 -2.46 -17.09 15.06
C GLU A 96 -1.68 -17.26 13.74
N THR A 97 -0.36 -17.29 13.83
CA THR A 97 0.49 -17.48 12.64
C THR A 97 0.26 -18.88 12.05
N GLN A 98 -0.08 -18.97 10.78
CA GLN A 98 -0.34 -20.23 10.09
C GLN A 98 0.86 -21.18 10.16
N ASN A 99 0.59 -22.49 10.19
CA ASN A 99 1.61 -23.54 10.30
C ASN A 99 2.72 -23.42 9.23
N ARG A 100 2.36 -23.08 7.99
CA ARG A 100 3.32 -22.89 6.89
C ARG A 100 4.29 -21.74 7.18
N HIS A 101 3.83 -20.68 7.86
CA HIS A 101 4.66 -19.51 8.22
C HIS A 101 5.53 -19.85 9.42
N ARG A 102 4.99 -20.49 10.46
CA ARG A 102 5.78 -20.96 11.61
C ARG A 102 6.92 -21.89 11.20
N ARG A 103 6.66 -22.81 10.24
CA ARG A 103 7.72 -23.67 9.68
C ARG A 103 8.78 -22.88 8.93
N GLY A 104 8.36 -21.87 8.13
CA GLY A 104 9.28 -21.00 7.40
C GLY A 104 10.15 -20.17 8.35
N ILE A 105 9.58 -19.54 9.38
CA ILE A 105 10.31 -18.78 10.40
C ILE A 105 11.32 -19.69 11.12
N LYS A 106 10.90 -20.89 11.57
CA LYS A 106 11.82 -21.87 12.20
C LYS A 106 12.92 -22.32 11.24
N LYS A 107 12.63 -22.48 9.93
CA LYS A 107 13.66 -22.80 8.92
C LYS A 107 14.69 -21.68 8.82
N ALA A 108 14.24 -20.42 8.69
CA ALA A 108 15.13 -19.27 8.61
C ALA A 108 16.06 -19.18 9.83
N LEU A 109 15.51 -19.31 11.03
CA LEU A 109 16.29 -19.30 12.28
C LEU A 109 17.30 -20.47 12.34
N LYS A 110 16.89 -21.67 11.92
CA LYS A 110 17.78 -22.86 11.88
C LYS A 110 18.94 -22.69 10.88
N MET A 111 18.73 -21.90 9.82
CA MET A 111 19.75 -21.56 8.82
C MET A 111 20.61 -20.37 9.22
N ASN A 112 20.60 -19.98 10.51
CA ASN A 112 21.33 -18.87 11.09
C ASN A 112 21.07 -17.52 10.40
N ILE A 113 19.88 -17.33 9.86
CA ILE A 113 19.50 -16.02 9.36
C ILE A 113 19.26 -15.09 10.54
N VAL A 114 19.98 -13.99 10.56
CA VAL A 114 19.85 -12.92 11.56
C VAL A 114 19.13 -11.72 10.97
N THR A 115 18.43 -10.95 11.81
CA THR A 115 17.76 -9.73 11.37
C THR A 115 18.34 -8.52 12.06
N GLN A 116 18.54 -7.46 11.30
CA GLN A 116 18.88 -6.14 11.80
C GLN A 116 17.68 -5.22 11.65
N ILE A 117 17.41 -4.46 12.71
CA ILE A 117 16.34 -3.46 12.76
C ILE A 117 17.02 -2.11 12.91
N GLU A 118 16.76 -1.21 11.97
CA GLU A 118 17.43 0.09 11.95
C GLU A 118 16.53 1.17 11.34
N GLN A 119 16.89 2.42 11.55
CA GLN A 119 16.37 3.52 10.75
C GLN A 119 16.98 3.45 9.35
N LEU A 120 16.20 3.84 8.35
CA LEU A 120 16.71 3.91 6.97
C LEU A 120 17.85 4.93 6.89
N THR A 121 18.97 4.53 6.28
CA THR A 121 20.09 5.41 5.91
C THR A 121 20.26 5.41 4.39
N ARG A 122 21.11 6.28 3.84
CA ARG A 122 21.38 6.26 2.39
C ARG A 122 22.01 4.94 1.95
N GLU A 123 22.92 4.39 2.77
CA GLU A 123 23.62 3.13 2.52
C GLU A 123 22.62 1.96 2.53
N SER A 124 21.80 1.86 3.57
CA SER A 124 20.81 0.77 3.68
C SER A 124 19.67 0.94 2.67
N ALA A 125 19.34 2.16 2.23
CA ALA A 125 18.39 2.41 1.16
C ALA A 125 18.86 1.83 -0.19
N VAL A 126 20.17 1.94 -0.51
CA VAL A 126 20.75 1.32 -1.71
C VAL A 126 20.69 -0.21 -1.63
N VAL A 127 21.03 -0.77 -0.46
CA VAL A 127 20.93 -2.24 -0.25
C VAL A 127 19.50 -2.71 -0.44
N PHE A 128 18.53 -2.00 0.18
CA PHE A 128 17.11 -2.29 0.03
C PHE A 128 16.66 -2.18 -1.42
N SER A 129 17.02 -1.10 -2.12
CA SER A 129 16.64 -0.85 -3.52
C SER A 129 17.08 -1.99 -4.43
N ASN A 130 18.30 -2.50 -4.25
CA ASN A 130 18.82 -3.61 -5.05
C ASN A 130 18.01 -4.91 -4.83
N ILE A 131 17.71 -5.25 -3.57
CA ILE A 131 16.89 -6.41 -3.22
C ILE A 131 15.48 -6.25 -3.78
N TYR A 132 14.89 -5.07 -3.67
CA TYR A 132 13.57 -4.76 -4.14
C TYR A 132 13.45 -4.86 -5.67
N LYS A 133 14.38 -4.24 -6.41
CA LYS A 133 14.41 -4.30 -7.89
C LYS A 133 14.56 -5.73 -8.41
N GLU A 134 15.42 -6.55 -7.78
CA GLU A 134 15.56 -7.97 -8.13
C GLU A 134 14.23 -8.72 -7.90
N THR A 135 13.56 -8.46 -6.77
CA THR A 135 12.26 -9.04 -6.47
C THR A 135 11.21 -8.63 -7.51
N MET A 136 11.10 -7.33 -7.84
CA MET A 136 10.14 -6.84 -8.83
C MET A 136 10.37 -7.44 -10.22
N ALA A 137 11.64 -7.59 -10.62
CA ALA A 137 12.00 -8.26 -11.87
C ALA A 137 11.60 -9.74 -11.85
N HIS A 138 11.85 -10.44 -10.73
CA HIS A 138 11.51 -11.86 -10.58
C HIS A 138 10.00 -12.11 -10.68
N VAL A 139 9.19 -11.30 -10.00
CA VAL A 139 7.72 -11.42 -10.01
C VAL A 139 7.08 -10.79 -11.25
N LYS A 140 7.87 -10.30 -12.21
CA LYS A 140 7.39 -9.62 -13.42
C LYS A 140 6.39 -8.50 -13.10
N ALA A 141 6.69 -7.71 -12.06
CA ALA A 141 5.83 -6.62 -11.62
C ALA A 141 5.63 -5.58 -12.74
N ASP A 142 4.50 -4.87 -12.70
CA ASP A 142 4.26 -3.73 -13.58
C ASP A 142 5.33 -2.65 -13.39
N GLN A 143 5.68 -1.92 -14.48
CA GLN A 143 6.70 -0.86 -14.47
C GLN A 143 6.43 0.20 -13.38
N TYR A 144 5.19 0.40 -13.02
CA TYR A 144 4.77 1.30 -11.95
C TYR A 144 5.41 0.99 -10.59
N TYR A 145 5.80 -0.27 -10.34
CA TYR A 145 6.41 -0.71 -9.09
C TYR A 145 7.95 -0.64 -9.09
N PHE A 146 8.58 -0.25 -10.20
CA PHE A 146 10.04 -0.11 -10.26
C PHE A 146 10.47 1.29 -9.78
N PHE A 147 10.52 1.45 -8.46
CA PHE A 147 11.01 2.67 -7.83
C PHE A 147 12.54 2.77 -7.98
N ASP A 148 13.03 3.98 -8.25
CA ASP A 148 14.44 4.30 -8.30
C ASP A 148 15.03 4.58 -6.89
N ASP A 149 16.34 4.83 -6.82
CA ASP A 149 17.00 5.11 -5.56
C ASP A 149 16.55 6.47 -4.99
N ASP A 150 16.21 7.43 -5.84
CA ASP A 150 15.71 8.75 -5.44
C ASP A 150 14.39 8.64 -4.68
N TYR A 151 13.53 7.70 -5.05
CA TYR A 151 12.31 7.43 -4.28
C TYR A 151 12.64 7.07 -2.82
N PHE A 152 13.61 6.19 -2.58
CA PHE A 152 13.99 5.76 -1.23
C PHE A 152 14.74 6.86 -0.47
N PHE A 153 15.55 7.66 -1.16
CA PHE A 153 16.18 8.84 -0.56
C PHE A 153 15.16 9.90 -0.15
N ASN A 154 14.15 10.13 -0.98
CA ASN A 154 13.04 11.02 -0.64
C ASN A 154 12.20 10.49 0.55
N LEU A 155 11.99 9.17 0.65
CA LEU A 155 11.35 8.60 1.84
C LEU A 155 12.17 8.89 3.11
N LEU A 156 13.49 8.66 3.05
CA LEU A 156 14.39 8.96 4.17
C LEU A 156 14.34 10.43 4.58
N GLU A 157 14.47 11.35 3.63
CA GLU A 157 14.52 12.79 3.90
C GLU A 157 13.20 13.33 4.47
N ASN A 158 12.06 12.82 3.99
CA ASN A 158 10.75 13.32 4.39
C ASN A 158 10.15 12.62 5.62
N LEU A 159 10.46 11.34 5.85
CA LEU A 159 9.87 10.57 6.95
C LEU A 159 10.81 10.37 8.14
N GLN A 160 12.12 10.44 7.91
CA GLN A 160 13.15 10.40 8.97
C GLN A 160 12.95 9.23 9.96
N ASP A 161 12.66 9.53 11.22
CA ASP A 161 12.42 8.55 12.29
C ASP A 161 11.07 7.82 12.19
N ARG A 162 10.28 8.12 11.18
CA ARG A 162 9.00 7.45 10.88
C ARG A 162 9.12 6.29 9.88
N ILE A 163 10.35 5.90 9.57
CA ILE A 163 10.68 4.72 8.77
C ILE A 163 11.49 3.73 9.60
N LEU A 164 11.08 2.47 9.51
CA LEU A 164 11.80 1.34 10.06
C LEU A 164 12.22 0.43 8.90
N LEU A 165 13.50 0.07 8.86
CA LEU A 165 14.03 -0.94 7.96
C LEU A 165 14.34 -2.21 8.76
N ILE A 166 13.91 -3.36 8.24
CA ILE A 166 14.28 -4.67 8.78
C ILE A 166 14.92 -5.48 7.67
N THR A 167 16.19 -5.82 7.85
CA THR A 167 16.98 -6.58 6.88
C THR A 167 17.41 -7.92 7.46
N ALA A 168 17.20 -8.98 6.70
CA ALA A 168 17.64 -10.33 7.01
C ALA A 168 18.99 -10.61 6.34
N TYR A 169 19.92 -11.17 7.10
CA TYR A 169 21.27 -11.49 6.66
C TYR A 169 21.55 -12.99 6.79
N GLN A 170 22.30 -13.51 5.84
CA GLN A 170 22.98 -14.79 5.92
C GLN A 170 24.47 -14.57 5.64
N ASP A 171 25.35 -14.94 6.56
CA ASP A 171 26.79 -14.79 6.44
C ASP A 171 27.20 -13.38 5.96
N ASP A 172 26.74 -12.35 6.66
CA ASP A 172 26.94 -10.92 6.37
C ASP A 172 26.33 -10.40 5.05
N LYS A 173 25.68 -11.24 4.28
CA LYS A 173 24.96 -10.85 3.06
C LYS A 173 23.51 -10.53 3.36
N ALA A 174 23.06 -9.32 3.00
CA ALA A 174 21.64 -8.96 3.01
C ALA A 174 20.90 -9.79 1.95
N ILE A 175 19.92 -10.60 2.38
CA ILE A 175 19.20 -11.54 1.52
C ILE A 175 17.71 -11.23 1.39
N GLY A 176 17.17 -10.39 2.25
CA GLY A 176 15.81 -9.90 2.21
C GLY A 176 15.68 -8.66 3.08
N SER A 177 14.76 -7.78 2.74
CA SER A 177 14.56 -6.54 3.50
C SER A 177 13.15 -6.00 3.34
N ALA A 178 12.65 -5.28 4.34
CA ALA A 178 11.35 -4.62 4.28
C ALA A 178 11.35 -3.27 4.98
N ILE A 179 10.66 -2.31 4.37
CA ILE A 179 10.39 -0.98 4.90
C ILE A 179 9.00 -0.95 5.53
N TYR A 180 8.94 -0.40 6.74
CA TYR A 180 7.70 -0.10 7.45
C TYR A 180 7.62 1.38 7.75
N THR A 181 6.48 2.01 7.53
CA THR A 181 6.19 3.33 8.08
C THR A 181 5.60 3.18 9.48
N ILE A 182 5.99 4.07 10.38
CA ILE A 182 5.59 4.05 11.79
C ILE A 182 5.08 5.41 12.23
N CYS A 183 4.01 5.41 13.03
CA CYS A 183 3.44 6.62 13.60
C CYS A 183 3.10 6.38 15.07
N LYS A 184 3.88 6.96 15.97
CA LYS A 184 3.72 6.81 17.42
C LYS A 184 2.40 7.40 17.91
N GLU A 185 1.99 8.52 17.36
CA GLU A 185 0.78 9.25 17.74
C GLU A 185 -0.49 8.43 17.50
N SER A 186 -0.56 7.73 16.39
CA SER A 186 -1.67 6.83 16.07
C SER A 186 -1.48 5.42 16.63
N GLY A 187 -0.25 5.03 16.90
CA GLY A 187 0.12 3.66 17.26
C GLY A 187 0.05 2.68 16.07
N ILE A 188 0.09 3.20 14.83
CA ILE A 188 -0.02 2.39 13.62
C ILE A 188 1.36 2.21 12.99
N MET A 189 1.68 0.96 12.68
CA MET A 189 2.75 0.58 11.77
C MET A 189 2.12 0.11 10.46
N GLN A 190 2.80 0.34 9.34
CA GLN A 190 2.35 -0.15 8.04
C GLN A 190 3.52 -0.76 7.26
N PHE A 191 3.32 -1.98 6.79
CA PHE A 191 4.20 -2.56 5.76
C PHE A 191 4.12 -1.70 4.50
N HIS A 192 5.25 -1.19 4.05
CA HIS A 192 5.31 -0.34 2.87
C HIS A 192 5.79 -1.12 1.65
N LEU A 193 7.04 -1.57 1.65
CA LEU A 193 7.65 -2.35 0.58
C LEU A 193 8.56 -3.42 1.17
N GLY A 194 8.78 -4.49 0.43
CA GLY A 194 9.70 -5.54 0.83
C GLY A 194 10.19 -6.35 -0.36
N GLY A 195 11.29 -7.05 -0.16
CA GLY A 195 11.86 -7.91 -1.18
C GLY A 195 12.77 -8.99 -0.58
N THR A 196 13.03 -10.00 -1.41
CA THR A 196 13.93 -11.11 -1.11
C THR A 196 14.72 -11.44 -2.37
N LEU A 197 16.05 -11.58 -2.23
CA LEU A 197 16.88 -12.05 -3.35
C LEU A 197 16.41 -13.43 -3.79
N ASN A 198 16.22 -13.61 -5.08
CA ASN A 198 15.63 -14.83 -5.67
C ASN A 198 16.34 -16.12 -5.22
N ALA A 199 17.67 -16.09 -5.18
CA ALA A 199 18.47 -17.23 -4.75
C ALA A 199 18.23 -17.66 -3.27
N TYR A 200 17.57 -16.83 -2.46
CA TYR A 200 17.35 -17.03 -1.03
C TYR A 200 15.88 -17.17 -0.63
N THR A 201 14.96 -17.21 -1.57
CA THR A 201 13.52 -17.34 -1.31
C THR A 201 13.18 -18.60 -0.51
N ASP A 202 13.86 -19.70 -0.79
CA ASP A 202 13.70 -20.96 -0.06
C ASP A 202 14.06 -20.89 1.41
N LEU A 203 14.89 -19.93 1.82
CA LEU A 203 15.27 -19.70 3.22
C LEU A 203 14.20 -18.95 4.01
N GLN A 204 13.18 -18.42 3.32
CA GLN A 204 12.01 -17.75 3.90
C GLN A 204 12.34 -16.48 4.72
N PRO A 205 13.28 -15.61 4.30
CA PRO A 205 13.67 -14.43 5.08
C PRO A 205 12.52 -13.45 5.26
N SER A 206 11.64 -13.29 4.27
CA SER A 206 10.45 -12.43 4.36
C SER A 206 9.52 -12.80 5.52
N LYS A 207 9.37 -14.11 5.80
CA LYS A 207 8.55 -14.57 6.93
C LYS A 207 9.19 -14.23 8.27
N LEU A 208 10.51 -14.34 8.37
CA LEU A 208 11.24 -13.93 9.57
C LEU A 208 11.15 -12.42 9.78
N ILE A 209 11.35 -11.62 8.73
CA ILE A 209 11.24 -10.15 8.76
C ILE A 209 9.85 -9.71 9.27
N THR A 210 8.78 -10.27 8.72
CA THR A 210 7.40 -9.91 9.13
C THR A 210 7.12 -10.32 10.58
N HIS A 211 7.63 -11.49 11.01
CA HIS A 211 7.52 -11.93 12.41
C HIS A 211 8.24 -10.95 13.35
N VAL A 212 9.48 -10.58 13.02
CA VAL A 212 10.29 -9.63 13.79
C VAL A 212 9.66 -8.22 13.80
N ALA A 213 9.09 -7.76 12.68
CA ALA A 213 8.39 -6.48 12.63
C ALA A 213 7.19 -6.44 13.59
N ARG A 214 6.43 -7.52 13.65
CA ARG A 214 5.29 -7.64 14.55
C ARG A 214 5.73 -7.64 16.02
N ASP A 215 6.78 -8.38 16.36
CA ASP A 215 7.33 -8.41 17.71
C ASP A 215 7.94 -7.07 18.12
N TRP A 216 8.70 -6.44 17.23
CA TRP A 216 9.24 -5.10 17.46
C TRP A 216 8.12 -4.07 17.68
N GLY A 217 7.05 -4.11 16.90
CA GLY A 217 5.92 -3.21 17.06
C GLY A 217 5.23 -3.40 18.42
N ARG A 218 5.04 -4.65 18.85
CA ARG A 218 4.50 -4.99 20.18
C ARG A 218 5.38 -4.45 21.30
N THR A 219 6.69 -4.70 21.25
CA THR A 219 7.64 -4.29 22.30
C THR A 219 7.85 -2.78 22.35
N ASN A 220 7.62 -2.07 21.22
CA ASN A 220 7.68 -0.62 21.16
C ASN A 220 6.29 0.06 21.31
N HIS A 221 5.29 -0.69 21.81
CA HIS A 221 3.96 -0.20 22.19
C HIS A 221 3.14 0.39 21.02
N TYR A 222 3.38 -0.07 19.79
CA TYR A 222 2.45 0.16 18.70
C TYR A 222 1.19 -0.70 18.92
N LYS A 223 0.07 -0.23 18.36
CA LYS A 223 -1.23 -0.88 18.55
C LYS A 223 -1.57 -1.83 17.41
N LEU A 224 -1.22 -1.43 16.18
CA LEU A 224 -1.65 -2.12 14.98
C LEU A 224 -0.50 -2.16 13.96
N LEU A 225 -0.38 -3.30 13.25
CA LEU A 225 0.44 -3.43 12.05
C LEU A 225 -0.47 -3.69 10.86
N HIS A 226 -0.58 -2.73 9.94
CA HIS A 226 -1.27 -2.90 8.68
C HIS A 226 -0.35 -3.58 7.67
N LEU A 227 -0.72 -4.78 7.22
CA LEU A 227 0.06 -5.58 6.28
C LEU A 227 -0.28 -5.26 4.81
N GLY A 228 -1.41 -4.58 4.57
CA GLY A 228 -1.93 -4.34 3.23
C GLY A 228 -2.68 -5.55 2.65
N GLY A 229 -3.05 -5.46 1.39
CA GLY A 229 -3.77 -6.52 0.63
C GLY A 229 -2.89 -7.21 -0.39
N GLY A 230 -3.51 -7.92 -1.33
CA GLY A 230 -2.91 -8.43 -2.54
C GLY A 230 -2.75 -7.35 -3.62
N VAL A 231 -2.20 -7.71 -4.77
CA VAL A 231 -2.01 -6.82 -5.91
C VAL A 231 -3.37 -6.42 -6.49
N GLY A 232 -3.59 -5.13 -6.69
CA GLY A 232 -4.88 -4.65 -7.20
C GLY A 232 -6.08 -5.00 -6.31
N SER A 233 -5.86 -5.29 -5.02
CA SER A 233 -6.88 -5.74 -4.05
C SER A 233 -7.41 -7.16 -4.29
N ASN A 234 -6.74 -7.96 -5.10
CA ASN A 234 -7.10 -9.35 -5.35
C ASN A 234 -6.76 -10.26 -4.15
N LEU A 235 -7.48 -11.38 -4.05
CA LEU A 235 -7.19 -12.45 -3.08
C LEU A 235 -6.13 -13.41 -3.67
N ASP A 236 -4.98 -12.85 -4.01
CA ASP A 236 -3.85 -13.50 -4.65
C ASP A 236 -2.88 -14.14 -3.62
N SER A 237 -1.76 -14.63 -4.12
CA SER A 237 -0.71 -15.25 -3.30
C SER A 237 -0.07 -14.28 -2.30
N LEU A 238 0.01 -12.99 -2.63
CA LEU A 238 0.49 -11.97 -1.70
C LEU A 238 -0.51 -11.73 -0.56
N TYR A 239 -1.81 -11.70 -0.87
CA TYR A 239 -2.85 -11.66 0.15
C TYR A 239 -2.77 -12.89 1.07
N GLU A 240 -2.66 -14.10 0.49
CA GLU A 240 -2.53 -15.35 1.25
C GLU A 240 -1.24 -15.41 2.09
N TYR A 241 -0.15 -14.81 1.60
CA TYR A 241 1.06 -14.64 2.39
C TYR A 241 0.79 -13.79 3.63
N LYS A 242 0.17 -12.62 3.48
CA LYS A 242 -0.15 -11.71 4.58
C LYS A 242 -1.15 -12.33 5.56
N LYS A 243 -2.15 -13.05 5.06
CA LYS A 243 -3.14 -13.81 5.85
C LYS A 243 -2.48 -14.90 6.70
N GLY A 244 -1.29 -15.34 6.36
CA GLY A 244 -0.50 -16.27 7.16
C GLY A 244 -0.05 -15.71 8.51
N PHE A 245 -0.07 -14.39 8.71
CA PHE A 245 0.31 -13.73 9.97
C PHE A 245 -0.88 -13.26 10.81
N SER A 246 -2.02 -13.01 10.19
CA SER A 246 -3.22 -12.54 10.88
C SER A 246 -4.47 -12.87 10.06
N SER A 247 -5.56 -13.19 10.75
CA SER A 247 -6.89 -13.36 10.15
C SER A 247 -7.76 -12.09 10.21
N GLN A 248 -7.24 -10.99 10.73
CA GLN A 248 -8.01 -9.75 10.85
C GLN A 248 -8.04 -9.02 9.53
N GLU A 249 -9.20 -9.04 8.87
CA GLU A 249 -9.46 -8.43 7.57
C GLU A 249 -10.12 -7.07 7.73
N LEU A 250 -9.72 -6.12 6.87
CA LEU A 250 -10.29 -4.79 6.76
C LEU A 250 -10.66 -4.51 5.30
N LEU A 251 -11.77 -3.80 5.09
CA LEU A 251 -12.18 -3.39 3.76
C LEU A 251 -11.25 -2.29 3.21
N PHE A 252 -10.71 -2.51 2.03
CA PHE A 252 -10.05 -1.46 1.27
C PHE A 252 -11.08 -0.71 0.44
N LYS A 253 -11.08 0.61 0.57
CA LYS A 253 -11.99 1.50 -0.13
C LYS A 253 -11.22 2.58 -0.88
N THR A 254 -11.80 3.07 -1.97
CA THR A 254 -11.38 4.32 -2.62
C THR A 254 -12.51 5.33 -2.56
N TYR A 255 -12.14 6.61 -2.53
CA TYR A 255 -13.07 7.71 -2.67
C TYR A 255 -12.89 8.36 -4.04
N ARG A 256 -14.01 8.65 -4.70
CA ARG A 256 -14.09 9.20 -6.05
C ARG A 256 -15.04 10.39 -6.06
N LEU A 257 -14.55 11.51 -6.58
CA LEU A 257 -15.35 12.71 -6.72
C LEU A 257 -15.15 13.28 -8.13
N VAL A 258 -16.22 13.31 -8.91
CA VAL A 258 -16.26 14.11 -10.14
C VAL A 258 -16.54 15.56 -9.72
N VAL A 259 -15.52 16.41 -9.87
CA VAL A 259 -15.56 17.81 -9.46
C VAL A 259 -16.19 18.67 -10.56
N ASN A 260 -15.75 18.50 -11.81
CA ASN A 260 -16.28 19.15 -13.00
C ASN A 260 -16.93 18.11 -13.93
N PRO A 261 -18.26 17.90 -13.86
CA PRO A 261 -18.92 16.87 -14.67
C PRO A 261 -18.85 17.11 -16.17
N GLU A 262 -18.93 18.36 -16.62
CA GLU A 262 -18.89 18.71 -18.05
C GLU A 262 -17.53 18.40 -18.66
N LYS A 263 -16.46 18.87 -18.01
CA LYS A 263 -15.09 18.59 -18.46
C LYS A 263 -14.76 17.10 -18.37
N TYR A 264 -15.20 16.43 -17.29
CA TYR A 264 -15.02 14.98 -17.13
C TYR A 264 -15.66 14.21 -18.29
N ALA A 265 -16.92 14.54 -18.64
CA ALA A 265 -17.63 13.90 -19.74
C ALA A 265 -16.96 14.15 -21.09
N ALA A 266 -16.50 15.38 -21.35
CA ALA A 266 -15.76 15.72 -22.57
C ALA A 266 -14.46 14.88 -22.67
N LEU A 267 -13.67 14.79 -21.61
CA LEU A 267 -12.42 14.00 -21.61
C LEU A 267 -12.66 12.49 -21.82
N VAL A 268 -13.79 11.96 -21.35
CA VAL A 268 -14.16 10.56 -21.58
C VAL A 268 -14.64 10.34 -23.01
N ALA A 269 -15.39 11.29 -23.58
CA ALA A 269 -15.91 11.20 -24.94
C ALA A 269 -14.81 11.19 -26.01
N ASP A 270 -13.66 11.83 -25.75
CA ASP A 270 -12.52 11.89 -26.65
C ASP A 270 -11.71 10.59 -26.74
N ILE A 271 -12.01 9.60 -25.86
CA ILE A 271 -11.28 8.34 -25.77
C ILE A 271 -12.19 7.18 -26.18
N TRP A 272 -11.68 6.34 -27.07
CA TRP A 272 -12.37 5.11 -27.42
C TRP A 272 -12.17 4.05 -26.33
N PHE A 273 -13.26 3.55 -25.75
CA PHE A 273 -13.25 2.50 -24.72
C PHE A 273 -13.95 1.24 -25.23
N THR A 274 -13.43 0.09 -24.86
CA THR A 274 -14.13 -1.20 -25.01
C THR A 274 -15.25 -1.31 -23.96
N GLU A 275 -16.17 -2.27 -24.16
CA GLU A 275 -17.18 -2.57 -23.11
C GLU A 275 -16.52 -2.96 -21.77
N ASN A 276 -15.39 -3.65 -21.79
CA ASN A 276 -14.66 -4.01 -20.59
C ASN A 276 -14.04 -2.80 -19.90
N ASP A 277 -13.57 -1.81 -20.67
CA ASP A 277 -13.07 -0.56 -20.11
C ASP A 277 -14.16 0.20 -19.37
N LEU A 278 -15.36 0.29 -19.95
CA LEU A 278 -16.50 0.96 -19.36
C LEU A 278 -17.04 0.24 -18.12
N ARG A 279 -16.92 -1.08 -18.06
CA ARG A 279 -17.32 -1.90 -16.90
C ARG A 279 -16.24 -1.93 -15.81
N SER A 280 -15.03 -1.45 -16.10
CA SER A 280 -13.93 -1.47 -15.15
C SER A 280 -14.15 -0.47 -14.01
N ASP A 281 -13.65 -0.83 -12.82
CA ASP A 281 -13.63 0.05 -11.65
C ASP A 281 -12.51 1.09 -11.68
N PHE A 282 -11.93 1.39 -12.85
CA PHE A 282 -10.86 2.38 -12.98
C PHE A 282 -11.41 3.81 -12.86
N PHE A 283 -10.69 4.69 -12.15
CA PHE A 283 -11.07 6.09 -11.99
C PHE A 283 -9.84 6.99 -11.84
N PRO A 284 -9.81 8.16 -12.48
CA PRO A 284 -10.79 8.65 -13.46
C PRO A 284 -10.64 7.92 -14.80
N LEU A 285 -11.77 7.67 -15.47
CA LEU A 285 -11.79 6.81 -16.66
C LEU A 285 -10.90 7.35 -17.80
N TYR A 286 -10.82 8.67 -17.96
CA TYR A 286 -9.98 9.30 -19.00
C TYR A 286 -8.45 9.13 -18.78
N ARG A 287 -8.02 8.56 -17.66
CA ARG A 287 -6.62 8.18 -17.39
C ARG A 287 -6.36 6.69 -17.64
N LYS A 288 -7.37 5.95 -18.02
CA LYS A 288 -7.19 4.52 -18.32
C LYS A 288 -6.49 4.39 -19.67
N GLU A 289 -5.35 3.72 -19.68
CA GLU A 289 -4.73 3.31 -20.94
C GLU A 289 -5.61 2.25 -21.60
N PRO A 290 -5.93 2.37 -22.90
CA PRO A 290 -6.63 1.32 -23.62
C PRO A 290 -5.87 -0.01 -23.48
N ALA A 291 -6.58 -1.10 -23.25
CA ALA A 291 -5.94 -2.41 -23.21
C ALA A 291 -5.20 -2.66 -24.52
N LYS A 292 -3.89 -2.90 -24.44
CA LYS A 292 -3.13 -3.37 -25.61
C LYS A 292 -3.74 -4.71 -26.04
N GLU A 293 -4.27 -4.79 -27.26
CA GLU A 293 -4.77 -6.05 -27.79
C GLU A 293 -3.68 -7.12 -27.63
N GLY A 294 -3.93 -8.16 -26.82
CA GLY A 294 -3.16 -9.40 -26.81
C GLY A 294 -2.43 -9.82 -25.52
N VAL A 295 -2.64 -9.19 -24.36
CA VAL A 295 -2.07 -9.70 -23.10
C VAL A 295 -3.18 -10.27 -22.21
N LEU A 296 -3.26 -11.59 -22.14
CA LEU A 296 -4.14 -12.32 -21.22
C LEU A 296 -3.70 -12.08 -19.76
N GLU A 297 -4.62 -11.57 -18.94
CA GLU A 297 -4.44 -11.25 -17.51
C GLU A 297 -4.06 -12.44 -16.59
N THR A 298 -3.97 -13.66 -17.14
CA THR A 298 -3.80 -14.90 -16.38
C THR A 298 -2.38 -15.20 -15.93
N GLU A 299 -1.35 -14.60 -16.53
CA GLU A 299 0.04 -14.90 -16.16
C GLU A 299 0.62 -14.07 -15.00
N GLN A 300 -0.01 -12.96 -14.64
CA GLN A 300 0.52 -12.04 -13.61
C GLN A 300 0.23 -12.50 -12.16
N ALA A 301 -0.83 -13.28 -11.94
CA ALA A 301 -1.23 -13.70 -10.60
C ALA A 301 -0.29 -14.77 -9.98
N GLU A 302 0.37 -15.58 -10.80
CA GLU A 302 1.23 -16.67 -10.31
C GLU A 302 2.63 -16.19 -9.86
N ALA A 303 3.13 -15.08 -10.42
CA ALA A 303 4.48 -14.61 -10.15
C ALA A 303 4.67 -13.93 -8.77
N LEU A 304 3.61 -13.41 -8.16
CA LEU A 304 3.67 -12.64 -6.89
C LEU A 304 3.65 -13.49 -5.61
N ALA A 305 3.64 -14.81 -5.74
CA ALA A 305 3.63 -15.76 -4.61
C ALA A 305 4.91 -15.75 -3.74
N TYR A 306 5.95 -15.04 -4.16
CA TYR A 306 7.29 -15.10 -3.57
C TYR A 306 7.79 -13.77 -2.95
N VAL A 307 6.92 -12.76 -2.85
CA VAL A 307 7.27 -11.50 -2.16
C VAL A 307 6.99 -11.56 -0.67
#